data_d9cecda5a105e74d9d4d20134c317e9a
#
_entry.id   d9cecda5a105e74d9d4d20134c317e9a
#
_cell.length_a   1.000
_cell.length_b   1.000
_cell.length_c   1.000
_cell.angle_alpha   90.00
_cell.angle_beta   90.00
_cell.angle_gamma   90.00
#
_symmetry.space_group_name_H-M   'P 1'
#
loop_
_entity.id
_entity.type
_entity.pdbx_description
1 polymer ?
#
loop_
_entity_poly.entity_id
_entity_poly.type
_entity_poly.pdbx_seq_one_letter_code
_entity_poly.pdbx_strand_id
1 'polypeptide(L)'
;YIYLYRRSITSNNSMFLLVFLVMGLVSLSAGLINYFDIADPYVIPIAIAPIVLTIIFDSRVGLVSSITLAALLGLVNGSSFEFVVATFAACSLGVFSVRDIKDRSQFFFTTPGIVFLTYVVVIGSFTLATMSGWEAFASDLMYIAISSVFILFTYPLILLFEKAFGITTDFTLIELGDTNQPLLKELMNKAPGTFHHS
;
A
#
# COMPACT_ATOMS: atom_id res chain seq x y z
N TYR A 1 11.23 12.58 10.02
CA TYR A 1 11.91 11.30 9.86
C TYR A 1 12.77 11.27 8.59
N ILE A 2 12.20 11.47 7.39
CA ILE A 2 12.91 11.41 6.10
C ILE A 2 14.11 12.37 6.09
N TYR A 3 13.94 13.60 6.52
CA TYR A 3 15.01 14.60 6.57
C TYR A 3 16.17 14.22 7.49
N LEU A 4 15.89 13.60 8.64
CA LEU A 4 16.91 13.27 9.65
C LEU A 4 17.61 11.93 9.41
N TYR A 5 16.90 10.93 8.92
CA TYR A 5 17.38 9.55 8.86
C TYR A 5 17.60 9.01 7.45
N ARG A 6 17.05 9.69 6.41
CA ARG A 6 17.13 9.26 5.00
C ARG A 6 17.60 10.37 4.09
N ARG A 7 18.83 10.83 4.32
CA ARG A 7 19.46 11.88 3.51
C ARG A 7 19.52 11.56 2.01
N SER A 8 19.61 10.30 1.64
CA SER A 8 19.56 9.87 0.22
C SER A 8 18.26 10.22 -0.48
N ILE A 9 17.13 10.21 0.23
CA ILE A 9 15.83 10.61 -0.31
C ILE A 9 15.75 12.14 -0.40
N THR A 10 16.21 12.86 0.63
CA THR A 10 16.15 14.32 0.65
C THR A 10 17.16 15.01 -0.24
N SER A 11 18.28 14.35 -0.54
CA SER A 11 19.27 14.87 -1.51
C SER A 11 18.83 14.73 -2.95
N ASN A 12 17.87 13.85 -3.22
CA ASN A 12 17.29 13.68 -4.56
C ASN A 12 15.87 14.28 -4.59
N ASN A 13 15.74 15.46 -5.20
CA ASN A 13 14.49 16.18 -5.29
C ASN A 13 13.35 15.35 -5.89
N SER A 14 13.67 14.47 -6.84
CA SER A 14 12.68 13.58 -7.48
C SER A 14 12.10 12.56 -6.50
N MET A 15 12.94 11.92 -5.67
CA MET A 15 12.49 10.95 -4.66
C MET A 15 11.66 11.62 -3.56
N PHE A 16 12.08 12.82 -3.14
CA PHE A 16 11.34 13.61 -2.16
C PHE A 16 9.95 14.00 -2.69
N LEU A 17 9.91 14.48 -3.93
CA LEU A 17 8.66 14.83 -4.62
C LEU A 17 7.73 13.62 -4.75
N LEU A 18 8.27 12.42 -5.05
CA LEU A 18 7.49 11.19 -5.14
C LEU A 18 6.76 10.87 -3.83
N VAL A 19 7.43 10.98 -2.67
CA VAL A 19 6.79 10.74 -1.36
C VAL A 19 5.60 11.68 -1.16
N PHE A 20 5.80 13.00 -1.41
CA PHE A 20 4.72 13.97 -1.28
C PHE A 20 3.59 13.77 -2.28
N LEU A 21 3.92 13.37 -3.50
CA LEU A 21 2.94 13.10 -4.55
C LEU A 21 2.05 11.91 -4.16
N VAL A 22 2.64 10.80 -3.72
CA VAL A 22 1.89 9.60 -3.32
C VAL A 22 1.00 9.89 -2.12
N MET A 23 1.55 10.50 -1.07
CA MET A 23 0.77 10.87 0.12
C MET A 23 -0.30 11.91 -0.21
N GLY A 24 0.04 12.90 -1.04
CA GLY A 24 -0.86 13.96 -1.47
C GLY A 24 -2.04 13.44 -2.29
N LEU A 25 -1.81 12.52 -3.22
CA LEU A 25 -2.88 11.90 -4.01
C LEU A 25 -3.91 11.19 -3.14
N VAL A 26 -3.45 10.38 -2.17
CA VAL A 26 -4.36 9.68 -1.25
C VAL A 26 -5.07 10.66 -0.33
N SER A 27 -4.36 11.67 0.20
CA SER A 27 -4.98 12.67 1.07
C SER A 27 -6.00 13.54 0.32
N LEU A 28 -5.72 13.90 -0.94
CA LEU A 28 -6.65 14.64 -1.79
C LEU A 28 -7.90 13.81 -2.14
N SER A 29 -7.73 12.54 -2.50
CA SER A 29 -8.88 11.65 -2.76
C SER A 29 -9.78 11.52 -1.53
N ALA A 30 -9.18 11.38 -0.35
CA ALA A 30 -9.90 11.35 0.91
C ALA A 30 -10.63 12.67 1.20
N GLY A 31 -9.94 13.81 1.02
CA GLY A 31 -10.55 15.12 1.21
C GLY A 31 -11.72 15.37 0.26
N LEU A 32 -11.61 14.95 -1.00
CA LEU A 32 -12.69 15.10 -1.99
C LEU A 32 -13.90 14.22 -1.64
N ILE A 33 -13.69 12.95 -1.27
CA ILE A 33 -14.76 12.04 -0.89
C ILE A 33 -15.53 12.59 0.33
N ASN A 34 -14.80 13.09 1.33
CA ASN A 34 -15.39 13.67 2.52
C ASN A 34 -16.10 15.02 2.22
N TYR A 35 -15.47 15.89 1.42
CA TYR A 35 -16.07 17.20 1.09
C TYR A 35 -17.38 17.09 0.32
N PHE A 36 -17.47 16.15 -0.62
CA PHE A 36 -18.65 15.94 -1.43
C PHE A 36 -19.64 14.92 -0.84
N ASP A 37 -19.32 14.30 0.29
CA ASP A 37 -20.12 13.24 0.93
C ASP A 37 -20.54 12.12 -0.04
N ILE A 38 -19.57 11.70 -0.89
CA ILE A 38 -19.82 10.75 -1.97
C ILE A 38 -19.98 9.33 -1.45
N ALA A 39 -19.20 8.96 -0.44
CA ALA A 39 -19.14 7.62 0.10
C ALA A 39 -18.52 7.62 1.50
N ASP A 40 -18.66 6.48 2.20
CA ASP A 40 -18.02 6.27 3.50
C ASP A 40 -16.48 6.38 3.38
N PRO A 41 -15.79 6.97 4.39
CA PRO A 41 -14.34 7.10 4.42
C PRO A 41 -13.57 5.78 4.24
N TYR A 42 -14.16 4.65 4.59
CA TYR A 42 -13.54 3.32 4.43
C TYR A 42 -13.42 2.86 2.97
N VAL A 43 -14.08 3.53 2.02
CA VAL A 43 -13.90 3.23 0.58
C VAL A 43 -12.54 3.64 0.06
N ILE A 44 -11.85 4.55 0.77
CA ILE A 44 -10.56 5.09 0.35
C ILE A 44 -9.48 4.05 0.56
N PRO A 45 -8.74 3.63 -0.48
CA PRO A 45 -7.67 2.65 -0.36
C PRO A 45 -6.37 3.29 0.21
N ILE A 46 -6.44 3.75 1.46
CA ILE A 46 -5.37 4.50 2.13
C ILE A 46 -4.07 3.70 2.15
N ALA A 47 -4.16 2.38 2.28
CA ALA A 47 -3.01 1.48 2.34
C ALA A 47 -2.15 1.49 1.06
N ILE A 48 -2.67 1.95 -0.08
CA ILE A 48 -1.88 2.08 -1.33
C ILE A 48 -0.63 2.93 -1.10
N ALA A 49 -0.75 4.09 -0.45
CA ALA A 49 0.39 4.99 -0.27
C ALA A 49 1.54 4.35 0.53
N PRO A 50 1.33 3.84 1.76
CA PRO A 50 2.41 3.21 2.51
C PRO A 50 2.94 1.93 1.85
N ILE A 51 2.12 1.17 1.12
CA ILE A 51 2.56 0.00 0.37
C ILE A 51 3.49 0.42 -0.78
N VAL A 52 3.09 1.40 -1.61
CA VAL A 52 3.93 1.96 -2.69
C VAL A 52 5.26 2.46 -2.14
N LEU A 53 5.21 3.25 -1.05
CA LEU A 53 6.42 3.80 -0.44
C LEU A 53 7.32 2.72 0.18
N THR A 54 6.75 1.60 0.63
CA THR A 54 7.53 0.47 1.11
C THR A 54 8.29 -0.22 -0.02
N ILE A 55 7.64 -0.44 -1.14
CA ILE A 55 8.23 -1.12 -2.30
C ILE A 55 9.30 -0.26 -2.97
N ILE A 56 9.08 1.06 -3.05
CA ILE A 56 10.03 1.99 -3.68
C ILE A 56 11.22 2.32 -2.77
N PHE A 57 11.01 2.43 -1.47
CA PHE A 57 12.05 2.84 -0.52
C PHE A 57 12.38 1.74 0.50
N ASP A 58 11.56 1.63 1.54
CA ASP A 58 11.64 0.58 2.56
C ASP A 58 10.42 0.60 3.50
N SER A 59 10.30 -0.46 4.31
CA SER A 59 9.22 -0.61 5.28
C SER A 59 9.17 0.48 6.36
N ARG A 60 10.30 1.13 6.66
CA ARG A 60 10.33 2.21 7.66
C ARG A 60 9.66 3.46 7.14
N VAL A 61 9.90 3.81 5.86
CA VAL A 61 9.22 4.92 5.19
C VAL A 61 7.73 4.62 5.08
N GLY A 62 7.36 3.39 4.71
CA GLY A 62 5.97 2.95 4.69
C GLY A 62 5.27 3.07 6.05
N LEU A 63 5.89 2.60 7.13
CA LEU A 63 5.30 2.70 8.48
C LEU A 63 5.12 4.15 8.94
N VAL A 64 6.11 5.01 8.71
CA VAL A 64 5.98 6.44 9.05
C VAL A 64 4.87 7.10 8.24
N SER A 65 4.72 6.77 6.96
CA SER A 65 3.61 7.26 6.14
C SER A 65 2.26 6.73 6.61
N SER A 66 2.19 5.48 7.11
CA SER A 66 0.98 4.90 7.71
C SER A 66 0.50 5.70 8.91
N ILE A 67 1.41 6.03 9.84
CA ILE A 67 1.10 6.86 11.01
C ILE A 67 0.61 8.24 10.57
N THR A 68 1.33 8.86 9.65
CA THR A 68 1.03 10.22 9.18
C THR A 68 -0.34 10.28 8.50
N LEU A 69 -0.64 9.33 7.60
CA LEU A 69 -1.93 9.29 6.90
C LEU A 69 -3.07 8.95 7.85
N ALA A 70 -2.91 7.97 8.75
CA ALA A 70 -3.95 7.63 9.72
C ALA A 70 -4.30 8.83 10.62
N ALA A 71 -3.29 9.59 11.07
CA ALA A 71 -3.51 10.79 11.88
C ALA A 71 -4.18 11.91 11.07
N LEU A 72 -3.67 12.23 9.87
CA LEU A 72 -4.24 13.29 9.02
C LEU A 72 -5.68 12.99 8.62
N LEU A 73 -5.94 11.77 8.14
CA LEU A 73 -7.27 11.41 7.67
C LEU A 73 -8.25 11.19 8.81
N GLY A 74 -7.77 10.77 9.99
CA GLY A 74 -8.57 10.75 11.19
C GLY A 74 -9.07 12.14 11.60
N LEU A 75 -8.23 13.18 11.46
CA LEU A 75 -8.65 14.57 11.72
C LEU A 75 -9.70 15.03 10.69
N VAL A 76 -9.53 14.68 9.42
CA VAL A 76 -10.47 15.02 8.34
C VAL A 76 -11.83 14.34 8.57
N ASN A 77 -11.83 13.11 9.08
CA ASN A 77 -13.03 12.32 9.37
C ASN A 77 -13.60 12.54 10.78
N GLY A 78 -13.55 13.76 11.30
CA GLY A 78 -14.18 14.11 12.56
C GLY A 78 -13.48 13.57 13.80
N SER A 79 -12.18 13.25 13.72
CA SER A 79 -11.35 12.71 14.80
C SER A 79 -11.84 11.38 15.37
N SER A 80 -12.39 10.52 14.52
CA SER A 80 -12.80 9.17 14.91
C SER A 80 -11.58 8.31 15.31
N PHE A 81 -11.53 7.94 16.57
CA PHE A 81 -10.47 7.07 17.11
C PHE A 81 -10.47 5.69 16.45
N GLU A 82 -11.66 5.14 16.23
CA GLU A 82 -11.85 3.87 15.53
C GLU A 82 -11.21 3.89 14.14
N PHE A 83 -11.52 4.91 13.34
CA PHE A 83 -10.96 5.09 11.99
C PHE A 83 -9.45 5.20 12.02
N VAL A 84 -8.86 5.96 12.94
CA VAL A 84 -7.40 6.11 13.08
C VAL A 84 -6.74 4.78 13.38
N VAL A 85 -7.27 4.03 14.37
CA VAL A 85 -6.70 2.74 14.79
C VAL A 85 -6.84 1.70 13.67
N ALA A 86 -8.02 1.61 13.06
CA ALA A 86 -8.28 0.67 11.96
C ALA A 86 -7.37 0.95 10.76
N THR A 87 -7.28 2.21 10.35
CA THR A 87 -6.45 2.63 9.22
C THR A 87 -4.96 2.40 9.51
N PHE A 88 -4.49 2.77 10.69
CA PHE A 88 -3.08 2.56 11.07
C PHE A 88 -2.72 1.07 11.09
N ALA A 89 -3.57 0.24 11.69
CA ALA A 89 -3.36 -1.21 11.76
C ALA A 89 -3.34 -1.84 10.36
N ALA A 90 -4.33 -1.51 9.53
CA ALA A 90 -4.44 -2.04 8.17
C ALA A 90 -3.27 -1.62 7.27
N CYS A 91 -2.88 -0.34 7.32
CA CYS A 91 -1.71 0.17 6.60
C CYS A 91 -0.41 -0.49 7.07
N SER A 92 -0.22 -0.64 8.38
CA SER A 92 1.00 -1.25 8.94
C SER A 92 1.14 -2.72 8.56
N LEU A 93 0.06 -3.50 8.65
CA LEU A 93 0.07 -4.91 8.23
C LEU A 93 0.18 -5.03 6.70
N GLY A 94 -0.39 -4.10 5.93
CA GLY A 94 -0.15 -3.97 4.49
C GLY A 94 1.33 -3.77 4.17
N VAL A 95 2.02 -2.88 4.88
CA VAL A 95 3.47 -2.65 4.76
C VAL A 95 4.27 -3.92 5.07
N PHE A 96 3.94 -4.63 6.14
CA PHE A 96 4.62 -5.88 6.48
C PHE A 96 4.36 -6.99 5.47
N SER A 97 3.19 -7.04 4.85
CA SER A 97 2.85 -8.05 3.84
C SER A 97 3.69 -7.93 2.57
N VAL A 98 4.17 -6.70 2.26
CA VAL A 98 4.97 -6.43 1.05
C VAL A 98 6.46 -6.31 1.30
N ARG A 99 6.89 -6.37 2.56
CA ARG A 99 8.29 -6.18 2.93
C ARG A 99 9.22 -7.26 2.36
N ASP A 100 8.77 -8.52 2.38
CA ASP A 100 9.57 -9.69 2.04
C ASP A 100 8.89 -10.50 0.91
N ILE A 101 8.35 -9.80 -0.10
CA ILE A 101 7.69 -10.45 -1.25
C ILE A 101 8.70 -11.24 -2.05
N LYS A 102 8.39 -12.52 -2.27
CA LYS A 102 9.18 -13.44 -3.10
C LYS A 102 8.53 -13.71 -4.45
N ASP A 103 7.20 -13.62 -4.51
CA ASP A 103 6.39 -13.95 -5.68
C ASP A 103 5.33 -12.90 -5.95
N ARG A 104 5.07 -12.60 -7.24
CA ARG A 104 3.99 -11.68 -7.65
C ARG A 104 2.62 -12.13 -7.18
N SER A 105 2.33 -13.42 -7.21
CA SER A 105 1.04 -13.98 -6.77
C SER A 105 0.76 -13.66 -5.29
N GLN A 106 1.79 -13.65 -4.47
CA GLN A 106 1.68 -13.29 -3.05
C GLN A 106 1.16 -11.86 -2.90
N PHE A 107 1.66 -10.91 -3.70
CA PHE A 107 1.17 -9.53 -3.67
C PHE A 107 -0.32 -9.44 -4.00
N PHE A 108 -0.77 -10.09 -5.07
CA PHE A 108 -2.14 -9.96 -5.56
C PHE A 108 -3.21 -10.51 -4.62
N PHE A 109 -2.90 -11.56 -3.87
CA PHE A 109 -3.88 -12.21 -2.98
C PHE A 109 -3.63 -11.91 -1.50
N THR A 110 -2.37 -11.96 -1.08
CA THR A 110 -2.04 -11.85 0.35
C THR A 110 -2.20 -10.45 0.86
N THR A 111 -1.72 -9.44 0.13
CA THR A 111 -1.75 -8.05 0.61
C THR A 111 -3.17 -7.49 0.75
N PRO A 112 -4.06 -7.57 -0.29
CA PRO A 112 -5.44 -7.15 -0.12
C PRO A 112 -6.19 -7.93 0.96
N GLY A 113 -5.93 -9.25 1.04
CA GLY A 113 -6.54 -10.12 2.06
C GLY A 113 -6.15 -9.73 3.49
N ILE A 114 -4.86 -9.44 3.73
CA ILE A 114 -4.38 -8.99 5.06
C ILE A 114 -5.01 -7.65 5.43
N VAL A 115 -5.02 -6.68 4.51
CA VAL A 115 -5.61 -5.36 4.76
C VAL A 115 -7.10 -5.50 5.06
N PHE A 116 -7.84 -6.26 4.25
CA PHE A 116 -9.26 -6.55 4.47
C PHE A 116 -9.52 -7.17 5.85
N LEU A 117 -8.82 -8.27 6.16
CA LEU A 117 -8.96 -8.95 7.45
C LEU A 117 -8.64 -8.04 8.63
N THR A 118 -7.64 -7.19 8.50
CA THR A 118 -7.27 -6.26 9.56
C THR A 118 -8.39 -5.28 9.85
N TYR A 119 -8.97 -4.67 8.83
CA TYR A 119 -10.12 -3.79 9.00
C TYR A 119 -11.30 -4.52 9.63
N VAL A 120 -11.64 -5.71 9.14
CA VAL A 120 -12.75 -6.53 9.67
C VAL A 120 -12.55 -6.83 11.16
N VAL A 121 -11.34 -7.23 11.56
CA VAL A 121 -11.05 -7.55 12.98
C VAL A 121 -11.12 -6.30 13.85
N VAL A 122 -10.51 -5.19 13.41
CA VAL A 122 -10.47 -3.97 14.24
C VAL A 122 -11.86 -3.36 14.33
N ILE A 123 -12.54 -3.10 13.24
CA ILE A 123 -13.88 -2.48 13.23
C ILE A 123 -14.90 -3.42 13.90
N GLY A 124 -14.84 -4.73 13.62
CA GLY A 124 -15.67 -5.71 14.29
C GLY A 124 -15.48 -5.72 15.81
N SER A 125 -14.24 -5.55 16.29
CA SER A 125 -13.95 -5.42 17.71
C SER A 125 -14.57 -4.16 18.33
N PHE A 126 -14.50 -3.02 17.62
CA PHE A 126 -15.15 -1.78 18.05
C PHE A 126 -16.68 -1.91 18.06
N THR A 127 -17.26 -2.50 17.01
CA THR A 127 -18.72 -2.77 16.92
C THR A 127 -19.21 -3.59 18.09
N LEU A 128 -18.48 -4.64 18.47
CA LEU A 128 -18.79 -5.47 19.64
C LEU A 128 -18.65 -4.71 20.95
N ALA A 129 -17.60 -3.89 21.08
CA ALA A 129 -17.33 -3.15 22.31
C ALA A 129 -18.34 -2.02 22.55
N THR A 130 -18.80 -1.36 21.49
CA THR A 130 -19.74 -0.23 21.55
C THR A 130 -21.20 -0.65 21.43
N MET A 131 -21.47 -1.96 21.13
CA MET A 131 -22.79 -2.47 20.81
C MET A 131 -23.49 -1.68 19.69
N SER A 132 -22.72 -1.07 18.80
CA SER A 132 -23.23 -0.42 17.60
C SER A 132 -23.84 -1.49 16.67
N GLY A 133 -24.93 -1.14 15.98
CA GLY A 133 -25.73 -2.12 15.25
C GLY A 133 -24.95 -2.84 14.14
N TRP A 134 -25.29 -4.10 13.91
CA TRP A 134 -24.70 -4.94 12.87
C TRP A 134 -24.95 -4.42 11.43
N GLU A 135 -25.96 -3.59 11.24
CA GLU A 135 -26.25 -2.96 9.94
C GLU A 135 -25.16 -1.96 9.53
N ALA A 136 -24.67 -1.15 10.47
CA ALA A 136 -23.55 -0.24 10.24
C ALA A 136 -22.29 -1.02 9.88
N PHE A 137 -21.94 -2.05 10.66
CA PHE A 137 -20.80 -2.92 10.37
C PHE A 137 -20.88 -3.58 8.98
N ALA A 138 -22.07 -4.04 8.57
CA ALA A 138 -22.24 -4.64 7.24
C ALA A 138 -22.03 -3.62 6.10
N SER A 139 -22.44 -2.37 6.30
CA SER A 139 -22.18 -1.27 5.36
C SER A 139 -20.67 -1.00 5.25
N ASP A 140 -19.99 -0.85 6.38
CA ASP A 140 -18.53 -0.61 6.43
C ASP A 140 -17.76 -1.74 5.75
N LEU A 141 -18.19 -2.98 5.97
CA LEU A 141 -17.58 -4.17 5.36
C LEU A 141 -17.59 -4.11 3.83
N MET A 142 -18.67 -3.60 3.24
CA MET A 142 -18.77 -3.43 1.78
C MET A 142 -17.74 -2.40 1.28
N TYR A 143 -17.62 -1.26 1.95
CA TYR A 143 -16.66 -0.22 1.57
C TYR A 143 -15.22 -0.69 1.77
N ILE A 144 -14.93 -1.41 2.85
CA ILE A 144 -13.63 -2.03 3.11
C ILE A 144 -13.27 -3.06 2.04
N ALA A 145 -14.24 -3.88 1.60
CA ALA A 145 -14.00 -4.85 0.53
C ALA A 145 -13.61 -4.15 -0.79
N ILE A 146 -14.33 -3.09 -1.15
CA ILE A 146 -14.01 -2.27 -2.33
C ILE A 146 -12.62 -1.67 -2.19
N SER A 147 -12.32 -1.03 -1.06
CA SER A 147 -11.01 -0.44 -0.76
C SER A 147 -9.89 -1.46 -0.89
N SER A 148 -10.09 -2.68 -0.35
CA SER A 148 -9.09 -3.75 -0.40
C SER A 148 -8.82 -4.24 -1.82
N VAL A 149 -9.84 -4.30 -2.67
CA VAL A 149 -9.67 -4.61 -4.10
C VAL A 149 -8.88 -3.52 -4.80
N PHE A 150 -9.10 -2.25 -4.47
CA PHE A 150 -8.35 -1.13 -5.05
C PHE A 150 -6.84 -1.18 -4.71
N ILE A 151 -6.40 -1.92 -3.69
CA ILE A 151 -4.98 -2.13 -3.41
C ILE A 151 -4.26 -2.78 -4.61
N LEU A 152 -4.95 -3.55 -5.45
CA LEU A 152 -4.39 -4.11 -6.66
C LEU A 152 -3.86 -3.05 -7.64
N PHE A 153 -4.41 -1.83 -7.60
CA PHE A 153 -3.90 -0.70 -8.38
C PHE A 153 -2.51 -0.22 -7.94
N THR A 154 -2.02 -0.68 -6.80
CA THR A 154 -0.63 -0.42 -6.37
C THR A 154 0.38 -0.89 -7.43
N TYR A 155 0.13 -2.03 -8.07
CA TYR A 155 1.04 -2.60 -9.07
C TYR A 155 1.24 -1.68 -10.28
N PRO A 156 0.19 -1.31 -11.04
CA PRO A 156 0.36 -0.38 -12.17
C PRO A 156 0.88 0.99 -11.72
N LEU A 157 0.59 1.41 -10.49
CA LEU A 157 1.10 2.66 -9.94
C LEU A 157 2.62 2.63 -9.74
N ILE A 158 3.15 1.50 -9.24
CA ILE A 158 4.61 1.30 -9.09
C ILE A 158 5.28 1.37 -10.46
N LEU A 159 4.78 0.66 -11.47
CA LEU A 159 5.33 0.70 -12.83
C LEU A 159 5.31 2.12 -13.43
N LEU A 160 4.25 2.86 -13.16
CA LEU A 160 4.15 4.26 -13.60
C LEU A 160 5.21 5.13 -12.92
N PHE A 161 5.41 4.98 -11.61
CA PHE A 161 6.42 5.73 -10.88
C PHE A 161 7.84 5.32 -11.26
N GLU A 162 8.11 4.04 -11.49
CA GLU A 162 9.41 3.57 -12.01
C GLU A 162 9.75 4.27 -13.31
N LYS A 163 8.80 4.30 -14.25
CA LYS A 163 8.98 4.96 -15.54
C LYS A 163 9.11 6.48 -15.44
N ALA A 164 8.30 7.11 -14.61
CA ALA A 164 8.28 8.57 -14.45
C ALA A 164 9.51 9.12 -13.75
N PHE A 165 10.03 8.38 -12.75
CA PHE A 165 11.15 8.82 -11.92
C PHE A 165 12.47 8.13 -12.27
N GLY A 166 12.47 7.20 -13.22
CA GLY A 166 13.68 6.47 -13.67
C GLY A 166 14.28 5.61 -12.57
N ILE A 167 13.44 4.99 -11.73
CA ILE A 167 13.85 4.12 -10.63
C ILE A 167 13.49 2.67 -10.97
N THR A 168 14.24 1.71 -10.40
CA THR A 168 13.92 0.28 -10.50
C THR A 168 13.64 -0.24 -9.09
N THR A 169 12.51 -0.87 -8.88
CA THR A 169 12.15 -1.46 -7.59
C THR A 169 12.51 -2.94 -7.52
N ASP A 170 12.58 -3.48 -6.31
CA ASP A 170 12.78 -4.92 -6.10
C ASP A 170 11.67 -5.74 -6.78
N PHE A 171 10.49 -5.15 -6.94
CA PHE A 171 9.35 -5.79 -7.60
C PHE A 171 9.62 -6.06 -9.08
N THR A 172 10.19 -5.10 -9.80
CA THR A 172 10.63 -5.26 -11.20
C THR A 172 11.81 -6.22 -11.29
N LEU A 173 12.73 -6.22 -10.32
CA LEU A 173 13.84 -7.17 -10.29
C LEU A 173 13.37 -8.61 -10.12
N ILE A 174 12.38 -8.87 -9.24
CA ILE A 174 11.74 -10.19 -9.09
C ILE A 174 11.09 -10.61 -10.42
N GLU A 175 10.43 -9.69 -11.11
CA GLU A 175 9.80 -9.98 -12.41
C GLU A 175 10.83 -10.35 -13.48
N LEU A 176 11.93 -9.62 -13.56
CA LEU A 176 13.02 -9.89 -14.50
C LEU A 176 13.78 -11.18 -14.17
N GLY A 177 13.87 -11.53 -12.89
CA GLY A 177 14.52 -12.77 -12.40
C GLY A 177 13.64 -14.03 -12.49
N ASP A 178 12.38 -13.91 -12.89
CA ASP A 178 11.49 -15.07 -13.03
C ASP A 178 11.95 -15.98 -14.16
N THR A 179 12.46 -17.16 -13.79
CA THR A 179 12.95 -18.18 -14.73
C THR A 179 11.87 -18.73 -15.67
N ASN A 180 10.59 -18.42 -15.41
CA ASN A 180 9.48 -18.75 -16.30
C ASN A 180 9.36 -17.82 -17.51
N GLN A 181 10.09 -16.72 -17.52
CA GLN A 181 10.11 -15.81 -18.67
C GLN A 181 10.62 -16.51 -19.94
N PRO A 182 10.01 -16.26 -21.12
CA PRO A 182 10.39 -16.92 -22.38
C PRO A 182 11.87 -16.75 -22.72
N LEU A 183 12.44 -15.56 -22.47
CA LEU A 183 13.84 -15.23 -22.71
C LEU A 183 14.79 -16.05 -21.83
N LEU A 184 14.48 -16.18 -20.54
CA LEU A 184 15.30 -16.97 -19.59
C LEU A 184 15.18 -18.47 -19.88
N LYS A 185 14.00 -18.97 -20.29
CA LYS A 185 13.84 -20.35 -20.77
C LYS A 185 14.67 -20.62 -22.04
N GLU A 186 14.70 -19.66 -22.96
CA GLU A 186 15.51 -19.77 -24.15
C GLU A 186 17.01 -19.77 -23.83
N LEU A 187 17.44 -18.92 -22.90
CA LEU A 187 18.83 -18.89 -22.41
C LEU A 187 19.21 -20.20 -21.72
N MET A 188 18.34 -20.75 -20.86
CA MET A 188 18.56 -22.03 -20.21
C MET A 188 18.73 -23.16 -21.21
N ASN A 189 17.97 -23.16 -22.31
CA ASN A 189 18.05 -24.19 -23.33
C ASN A 189 19.27 -24.04 -24.25
N LYS A 190 19.66 -22.80 -24.59
CA LYS A 190 20.75 -22.50 -25.54
C LYS A 190 22.12 -22.39 -24.87
N ALA A 191 22.18 -21.95 -23.63
CA ALA A 191 23.44 -21.71 -22.93
C ALA A 191 23.31 -22.03 -21.41
N PRO A 192 23.18 -23.32 -21.04
CA PRO A 192 22.95 -23.72 -19.65
C PRO A 192 24.08 -23.29 -18.70
N GLY A 193 25.33 -23.26 -19.16
CA GLY A 193 26.46 -22.78 -18.36
C GLY A 193 26.39 -21.32 -17.98
N THR A 194 25.89 -20.46 -18.86
CA THR A 194 25.73 -19.02 -18.60
C THR A 194 24.53 -18.76 -17.69
N PHE A 195 23.49 -19.55 -17.80
CA PHE A 195 22.30 -19.46 -16.94
C PHE A 195 22.58 -19.73 -15.47
N HIS A 196 23.52 -20.67 -15.16
CA HIS A 196 23.89 -20.96 -13.77
C HIS A 196 24.75 -19.88 -13.12
N HIS A 197 25.28 -18.94 -13.87
CA HIS A 197 26.11 -17.83 -13.39
C HIS A 197 25.42 -16.46 -13.40
N SER A 198 24.21 -16.37 -13.92
CA SER A 198 23.36 -15.17 -13.92
C SER A 198 22.36 -15.18 -12.77
#